data_2459162f82e74dfd0f79e905fc387ad6
#
_entry.id   2459162f82e74dfd0f79e905fc387ad6
#
_cell.length_a   1.000
_cell.length_b   1.000
_cell.length_c   1.000
_cell.angle_alpha   90.00
_cell.angle_beta   90.00
_cell.angle_gamma   90.00
#
_symmetry.space_group_name_H-M   'P 1'
#
loop_
_entity.id
_entity.type
_entity.pdbx_description
1 polymer ?
#
loop_
_entity_poly.entity_id
_entity_poly.type
_entity_poly.pdbx_seq_one_letter_code
_entity_poly.pdbx_strand_id
1 'polypeptide(L)'
;MIVREDLLGKARREVPSILDYTVLAENGSMFNTPPTFAWYLSGLVFKWLKEQGGLIEMQKRNQAKAELLYAAIDNSDFYRSRVAPSNRSWMNVPFQLADGALDGEFLREAEALGLQALKGHRVVGGMRASIYNAMPLAGVQALTDFMADFERRHG
;
A
#
# COMPACT_ATOMS: atom_id res chain seq x y z
N MET A 1 13.06 2.45 15.01
CA MET A 1 12.01 2.28 16.04
C MET A 1 12.14 3.42 17.02
N ILE A 2 11.03 3.93 17.56
CA ILE A 2 11.04 4.97 18.62
C ILE A 2 10.61 4.28 19.91
N VAL A 3 11.40 4.41 20.98
CA VAL A 3 11.16 3.77 22.27
C VAL A 3 11.10 4.87 23.34
N ARG A 4 10.11 4.79 24.25
CA ARG A 4 10.03 5.68 25.40
C ARG A 4 11.18 5.38 26.38
N GLU A 5 11.75 6.43 26.97
CA GLU A 5 12.90 6.33 27.86
C GLU A 5 12.64 5.43 29.10
N ASP A 6 11.42 5.49 29.65
CA ASP A 6 11.02 4.68 30.81
C ASP A 6 10.97 3.16 30.55
N LEU A 7 11.08 2.72 29.28
CA LEU A 7 11.17 1.32 28.90
C LEU A 7 12.60 0.80 28.77
N LEU A 8 13.60 1.68 28.84
CA LEU A 8 15.01 1.28 28.84
C LEU A 8 15.37 0.61 30.19
N GLY A 9 16.39 -0.25 30.18
CA GLY A 9 16.88 -0.95 31.37
C GLY A 9 15.98 -2.07 31.90
N LYS A 10 14.90 -2.44 31.15
CA LYS A 10 13.94 -3.48 31.57
C LYS A 10 14.09 -4.79 30.79
N ALA A 11 15.16 -4.95 30.03
CA ALA A 11 15.45 -6.20 29.34
C ALA A 11 15.72 -7.34 30.35
N ARG A 12 15.26 -8.55 30.05
CA ARG A 12 15.61 -9.75 30.82
C ARG A 12 17.09 -10.07 30.61
N ARG A 13 17.73 -10.74 31.58
CA ARG A 13 19.16 -11.08 31.53
C ARG A 13 19.54 -11.99 30.34
N GLU A 14 18.60 -12.81 29.88
CA GLU A 14 18.81 -13.77 28.80
C GLU A 14 18.60 -13.17 27.39
N VAL A 15 18.20 -11.89 27.31
CA VAL A 15 17.94 -11.23 26.03
C VAL A 15 19.28 -10.94 25.33
N PRO A 16 19.45 -11.36 24.07
CA PRO A 16 20.63 -10.97 23.28
C PRO A 16 20.75 -9.45 23.15
N SER A 17 21.98 -8.92 23.17
CA SER A 17 22.27 -7.48 23.12
C SER A 17 21.54 -6.74 21.99
N ILE A 18 21.35 -7.39 20.85
CA ILE A 18 20.63 -6.83 19.68
C ILE A 18 19.15 -6.55 19.96
N LEU A 19 18.57 -7.18 20.96
CA LEU A 19 17.18 -7.01 21.39
C LEU A 19 17.05 -6.13 22.65
N ASP A 20 18.17 -5.70 23.24
CA ASP A 20 18.19 -4.77 24.37
C ASP A 20 18.18 -3.33 23.87
N TYR A 21 17.09 -2.63 24.09
CA TYR A 21 16.94 -1.24 23.69
C TYR A 21 17.92 -0.29 24.38
N THR A 22 18.39 -0.61 25.58
CA THR A 22 19.40 0.19 26.28
C THR A 22 20.71 0.18 25.50
N VAL A 23 21.18 -1.01 25.11
CA VAL A 23 22.39 -1.17 24.29
C VAL A 23 22.24 -0.41 22.95
N LEU A 24 21.09 -0.50 22.31
CA LEU A 24 20.84 0.22 21.05
C LEU A 24 20.84 1.74 21.27
N ALA A 25 20.24 2.24 22.35
CA ALA A 25 20.18 3.67 22.66
C ALA A 25 21.56 4.25 22.97
N GLU A 26 22.37 3.58 23.80
CA GLU A 26 23.74 3.97 24.15
C GLU A 26 24.68 4.03 22.94
N ASN A 27 24.40 3.25 21.91
CA ASN A 27 25.16 3.24 20.67
C ASN A 27 24.52 4.07 19.53
N GLY A 28 23.62 4.99 19.84
CA GLY A 28 22.96 5.85 18.84
C GLY A 28 22.23 5.08 17.75
N SER A 29 21.65 3.92 18.09
CA SER A 29 21.01 2.96 17.18
C SER A 29 21.96 2.29 16.18
N MET A 30 23.28 2.42 16.36
CA MET A 30 24.31 1.87 15.47
C MET A 30 25.19 0.83 16.18
N PHE A 31 24.61 0.07 17.11
CA PHE A 31 25.31 -1.08 17.72
C PHE A 31 25.77 -2.10 16.68
N ASN A 32 24.99 -2.28 15.61
CA ASN A 32 25.39 -2.98 14.41
C ASN A 32 25.38 -2.03 13.21
N THR A 33 26.07 -2.39 12.13
CA THR A 33 26.06 -1.64 10.87
C THR A 33 24.64 -1.40 10.39
N PRO A 34 24.21 -0.14 10.17
CA PRO A 34 22.89 0.15 9.69
C PRO A 34 22.73 -0.25 8.20
N PRO A 35 21.49 -0.47 7.72
CA PRO A 35 21.22 -0.74 6.31
C PRO A 35 21.36 0.56 5.49
N THR A 36 22.60 0.99 5.24
CA THR A 36 22.94 2.32 4.71
C THR A 36 22.28 2.63 3.37
N PHE A 37 22.20 1.65 2.47
CA PHE A 37 21.55 1.84 1.18
C PHE A 37 20.04 2.10 1.33
N ALA A 38 19.35 1.34 2.20
CA ALA A 38 17.94 1.57 2.48
C ALA A 38 17.69 2.94 3.13
N TRP A 39 18.58 3.39 4.02
CA TRP A 39 18.52 4.71 4.62
C TRP A 39 18.72 5.82 3.59
N TYR A 40 19.69 5.65 2.69
CA TYR A 40 19.93 6.59 1.60
C TYR A 40 18.69 6.75 0.72
N LEU A 41 18.10 5.64 0.25
CA LEU A 41 16.87 5.66 -0.55
C LEU A 41 15.70 6.29 0.22
N SER A 42 15.52 5.95 1.49
CA SER A 42 14.48 6.57 2.32
C SER A 42 14.67 8.07 2.44
N GLY A 43 15.91 8.53 2.59
CA GLY A 43 16.25 9.95 2.60
C GLY A 43 15.85 10.66 1.31
N LEU A 44 16.07 10.04 0.14
CA LEU A 44 15.64 10.57 -1.16
C LEU A 44 14.11 10.63 -1.26
N VAL A 45 13.41 9.60 -0.80
CA VAL A 45 11.92 9.58 -0.77
C VAL A 45 11.39 10.70 0.14
N PHE A 46 11.97 10.91 1.32
CA PHE A 46 11.55 12.00 2.22
C PHE A 46 11.79 13.38 1.60
N LYS A 47 12.89 13.57 0.88
CA LYS A 47 13.17 14.78 0.12
C LYS A 47 12.10 15.02 -0.94
N TRP A 48 11.83 14.01 -1.75
CA TRP A 48 10.78 14.05 -2.77
C TRP A 48 9.40 14.37 -2.16
N LEU A 49 9.02 13.75 -1.04
CA LEU A 49 7.75 14.04 -0.35
C LEU A 49 7.65 15.51 0.08
N LYS A 50 8.75 16.09 0.59
CA LYS A 50 8.80 17.52 0.93
C LYS A 50 8.60 18.40 -0.29
N GLU A 51 9.25 18.09 -1.41
CA GLU A 51 9.11 18.79 -2.70
C GLU A 51 7.70 18.69 -3.28
N GLN A 52 6.97 17.60 -3.00
CA GLN A 52 5.57 17.42 -3.40
C GLN A 52 4.56 18.18 -2.52
N GLY A 53 5.01 19.02 -1.58
CA GLY A 53 4.17 19.79 -0.67
C GLY A 53 3.97 19.15 0.70
N GLY A 54 4.76 18.11 1.02
CA GLY A 54 4.77 17.44 2.32
C GLY A 54 3.59 16.48 2.53
N LEU A 55 3.40 16.06 3.78
CA LEU A 55 2.44 15.01 4.14
C LEU A 55 0.99 15.41 3.89
N ILE A 56 0.64 16.68 4.10
CA ILE A 56 -0.74 17.17 3.94
C ILE A 56 -1.18 17.07 2.47
N GLU A 57 -0.34 17.52 1.54
CA GLU A 57 -0.65 17.42 0.10
C GLU A 57 -0.63 15.98 -0.39
N MET A 58 0.29 15.17 0.12
CA MET A 58 0.33 13.74 -0.21
C MET A 58 -0.90 13.01 0.31
N GLN A 59 -1.39 13.34 1.50
CA GLN A 59 -2.65 12.81 2.05
C GLN A 59 -3.83 13.12 1.14
N LYS A 60 -4.00 14.36 0.70
CA LYS A 60 -5.07 14.76 -0.22
C LYS A 60 -5.04 13.96 -1.52
N ARG A 61 -3.86 13.82 -2.12
CA ARG A 61 -3.67 13.03 -3.35
C ARG A 61 -4.01 11.55 -3.13
N ASN A 62 -3.57 10.98 -2.04
CA ASN A 62 -3.84 9.57 -1.73
C ASN A 62 -5.32 9.34 -1.44
N GLN A 63 -5.96 10.26 -0.72
CA GLN A 63 -7.40 10.21 -0.45
C GLN A 63 -8.20 10.27 -1.75
N ALA A 64 -7.92 11.21 -2.65
CA ALA A 64 -8.60 11.34 -3.93
C ALA A 64 -8.48 10.07 -4.80
N LYS A 65 -7.29 9.44 -4.82
CA LYS A 65 -7.08 8.16 -5.51
C LYS A 65 -7.91 7.03 -4.91
N ALA A 66 -7.92 6.93 -3.59
CA ALA A 66 -8.66 5.89 -2.87
C ALA A 66 -10.17 6.06 -3.04
N GLU A 67 -10.68 7.28 -2.90
CA GLU A 67 -12.10 7.61 -3.10
C GLU A 67 -12.57 7.24 -4.51
N LEU A 68 -11.78 7.59 -5.54
CA LEU A 68 -12.10 7.25 -6.92
C LEU A 68 -12.23 5.73 -7.12
N LEU A 69 -11.27 4.96 -6.64
CA LEU A 69 -11.28 3.51 -6.83
C LEU A 69 -12.36 2.81 -5.98
N TYR A 70 -12.52 3.22 -4.71
CA TYR A 70 -13.58 2.66 -3.88
C TYR A 70 -14.98 3.02 -4.37
N ALA A 71 -15.17 4.21 -4.93
CA ALA A 71 -16.43 4.57 -5.56
C ALA A 71 -16.77 3.66 -6.76
N ALA A 72 -15.77 3.33 -7.60
CA ALA A 72 -15.97 2.39 -8.70
C ALA A 72 -16.35 0.98 -8.21
N ILE A 73 -15.80 0.55 -7.08
CA ILE A 73 -16.12 -0.76 -6.49
C ILE A 73 -17.50 -0.75 -5.82
N ASP A 74 -17.80 0.29 -5.02
CA ASP A 74 -19.00 0.33 -4.19
C ASP A 74 -20.29 0.64 -4.97
N ASN A 75 -20.18 1.28 -6.14
CA ASN A 75 -21.32 1.60 -7.01
C ASN A 75 -21.59 0.50 -8.07
N SER A 76 -20.89 -0.63 -7.98
CA SER A 76 -21.01 -1.75 -8.90
C SER A 76 -21.51 -3.01 -8.20
N ASP A 77 -22.37 -3.76 -8.85
CA ASP A 77 -22.76 -5.11 -8.42
C ASP A 77 -21.76 -6.18 -8.95
N PHE A 78 -20.89 -5.77 -9.86
CA PHE A 78 -19.89 -6.63 -10.50
C PHE A 78 -18.59 -6.74 -9.69
N TYR A 79 -18.24 -5.67 -8.93
CA TYR A 79 -17.07 -5.61 -8.05
C TYR A 79 -17.47 -5.56 -6.59
N ARG A 80 -16.63 -6.10 -5.71
CA ARG A 80 -16.85 -6.05 -4.27
C ARG A 80 -15.56 -5.97 -3.49
N SER A 81 -15.55 -5.22 -2.39
CA SER A 81 -14.49 -5.26 -1.38
C SER A 81 -14.96 -6.02 -0.16
N ARG A 82 -14.11 -6.91 0.40
CA ARG A 82 -14.37 -7.60 1.68
C ARG A 82 -13.96 -6.77 2.88
N VAL A 83 -13.30 -5.63 2.65
CA VAL A 83 -12.80 -4.78 3.73
C VAL A 83 -13.89 -3.80 4.15
N ALA A 84 -14.22 -3.82 5.43
CA ALA A 84 -15.18 -2.86 5.99
C ALA A 84 -14.71 -1.42 5.72
N PRO A 85 -15.62 -0.49 5.37
CA PRO A 85 -15.26 0.88 5.01
C PRO A 85 -14.34 1.58 6.01
N SER A 86 -14.57 1.38 7.31
CA SER A 86 -13.73 1.95 8.39
C SER A 86 -12.29 1.43 8.44
N ASN A 87 -12.00 0.33 7.76
CA ASN A 87 -10.70 -0.34 7.79
C ASN A 87 -9.99 -0.30 6.43
N ARG A 88 -10.51 0.46 5.47
CA ARG A 88 -9.97 0.55 4.11
C ARG A 88 -8.63 1.29 4.07
N SER A 89 -7.67 0.69 3.38
CA SER A 89 -6.39 1.33 3.09
C SER A 89 -6.49 2.26 1.89
N TRP A 90 -5.83 3.41 1.94
CA TRP A 90 -5.66 4.29 0.78
C TRP A 90 -4.49 3.88 -0.13
N MET A 91 -3.71 2.87 0.29
CA MET A 91 -2.49 2.44 -0.41
C MET A 91 -2.66 1.11 -1.15
N ASN A 92 -3.38 0.18 -0.54
CA ASN A 92 -3.67 -1.13 -1.11
C ASN A 92 -5.18 -1.35 -1.09
N VAL A 93 -5.76 -1.45 -2.27
CA VAL A 93 -7.21 -1.65 -2.45
C VAL A 93 -7.46 -3.07 -2.96
N PRO A 94 -7.80 -4.02 -2.09
CA PRO A 94 -8.20 -5.35 -2.51
C PRO A 94 -9.67 -5.35 -2.95
N PHE A 95 -9.94 -6.01 -4.06
CA PHE A 95 -11.29 -6.22 -4.58
C PHE A 95 -11.42 -7.55 -5.31
N GLN A 96 -12.63 -7.97 -5.56
CA GLN A 96 -12.97 -9.21 -6.24
C GLN A 96 -14.07 -8.96 -7.27
N LEU A 97 -14.11 -9.75 -8.31
CA LEU A 97 -15.25 -9.85 -9.19
C LEU A 97 -16.35 -10.66 -8.50
N ALA A 98 -17.60 -10.42 -8.86
CA ALA A 98 -18.74 -11.21 -8.38
C ALA A 98 -18.61 -12.65 -8.88
N ASP A 99 -18.21 -12.84 -10.14
CA ASP A 99 -17.83 -14.13 -10.72
C ASP A 99 -16.31 -14.27 -10.78
N GLY A 100 -15.74 -15.07 -9.88
CA GLY A 100 -14.31 -15.36 -9.84
C GLY A 100 -13.78 -16.17 -11.04
N ALA A 101 -14.64 -16.72 -11.90
CA ALA A 101 -14.21 -17.37 -13.13
C ALA A 101 -13.60 -16.37 -14.11
N LEU A 102 -13.98 -15.10 -14.02
CA LEU A 102 -13.48 -14.00 -14.84
C LEU A 102 -12.15 -13.41 -14.37
N ASP A 103 -11.64 -13.77 -13.18
CA ASP A 103 -10.41 -13.20 -12.62
C ASP A 103 -9.22 -13.31 -13.57
N GLY A 104 -9.06 -14.45 -14.23
CA GLY A 104 -7.97 -14.69 -15.18
C GLY A 104 -8.05 -13.82 -16.43
N GLU A 105 -9.26 -13.61 -16.95
CA GLU A 105 -9.52 -12.76 -18.10
C GLU A 105 -9.31 -11.30 -17.78
N PHE A 106 -9.86 -10.83 -16.67
CA PHE A 106 -9.65 -9.48 -16.15
C PHE A 106 -8.15 -9.13 -16.05
N LEU A 107 -7.38 -9.99 -15.41
CA LEU A 107 -5.94 -9.77 -15.24
C LEU A 107 -5.18 -9.72 -16.57
N ARG A 108 -5.52 -10.60 -17.52
CA ARG A 108 -4.90 -10.64 -18.85
C ARG A 108 -5.21 -9.37 -19.66
N GLU A 109 -6.45 -8.93 -19.67
CA GLU A 109 -6.85 -7.73 -20.39
C GLU A 109 -6.30 -6.46 -19.75
N ALA A 110 -6.31 -6.37 -18.43
CA ALA A 110 -5.68 -5.28 -17.69
C ALA A 110 -4.20 -5.16 -18.04
N GLU A 111 -3.46 -6.28 -18.05
CA GLU A 111 -2.04 -6.29 -18.39
C GLU A 111 -1.78 -5.86 -19.84
N ALA A 112 -2.63 -6.25 -20.77
CA ALA A 112 -2.55 -5.82 -22.17
C ALA A 112 -2.71 -4.30 -22.34
N LEU A 113 -3.42 -3.63 -21.42
CA LEU A 113 -3.57 -2.18 -21.36
C LEU A 113 -2.50 -1.50 -20.49
N GLY A 114 -1.50 -2.25 -20.01
CA GLY A 114 -0.43 -1.71 -19.17
C GLY A 114 -0.78 -1.58 -17.68
N LEU A 115 -1.93 -2.07 -17.24
CA LEU A 115 -2.35 -2.11 -15.84
C LEU A 115 -1.74 -3.34 -15.15
N GLN A 116 -0.53 -3.20 -14.67
CA GLN A 116 0.30 -4.30 -14.17
C GLN A 116 0.11 -4.57 -12.67
N ALA A 117 0.48 -5.78 -12.24
CA ALA A 117 0.56 -6.21 -10.85
C ALA A 117 -0.78 -6.14 -10.07
N LEU A 118 -1.90 -6.29 -10.75
CA LEU A 118 -3.24 -6.27 -10.15
C LEU A 118 -3.62 -7.59 -9.45
N LYS A 119 -2.90 -8.69 -9.68
CA LYS A 119 -3.20 -9.99 -9.06
C LYS A 119 -3.17 -9.88 -7.53
N GLY A 120 -4.23 -10.34 -6.88
CA GLY A 120 -4.37 -10.34 -5.44
C GLY A 120 -3.41 -11.28 -4.71
N HIS A 121 -3.47 -11.26 -3.37
CA HIS A 121 -2.60 -12.10 -2.56
C HIS A 121 -2.91 -13.58 -2.78
N ARG A 122 -1.88 -14.43 -2.83
CA ARG A 122 -1.99 -15.87 -3.09
C ARG A 122 -3.05 -16.60 -2.25
N VAL A 123 -3.24 -16.19 -0.99
CA VAL A 123 -4.19 -16.82 -0.06
C VAL A 123 -5.59 -16.20 -0.17
N VAL A 124 -5.68 -14.90 -0.51
CA VAL A 124 -6.97 -14.17 -0.52
C VAL A 124 -7.64 -14.22 -1.89
N GLY A 125 -6.85 -14.32 -2.96
CA GLY A 125 -7.34 -14.29 -4.34
C GLY A 125 -7.77 -12.89 -4.80
N GLY A 126 -8.52 -12.84 -5.88
CA GLY A 126 -9.03 -11.63 -6.49
C GLY A 126 -7.95 -10.68 -6.98
N MET A 127 -8.22 -9.39 -6.92
CA MET A 127 -7.35 -8.30 -7.36
C MET A 127 -6.87 -7.45 -6.18
N ARG A 128 -5.76 -6.74 -6.40
CA ARG A 128 -5.21 -5.75 -5.46
C ARG A 128 -4.57 -4.61 -6.24
N ALA A 129 -5.14 -3.45 -6.18
CA ALA A 129 -4.52 -2.24 -6.71
C ALA A 129 -3.58 -1.62 -5.66
N SER A 130 -2.30 -1.49 -6.00
CA SER A 130 -1.28 -0.83 -5.19
C SER A 130 -1.13 0.61 -5.67
N ILE A 131 -1.80 1.55 -4.99
CA ILE A 131 -1.89 2.97 -5.38
C ILE A 131 -1.06 3.86 -4.47
N TYR A 132 0.21 3.49 -4.25
CA TYR A 132 1.14 4.19 -3.36
C TYR A 132 1.35 5.66 -3.73
N ASN A 133 2.12 6.38 -2.91
CA ASN A 133 2.35 7.82 -3.04
C ASN A 133 2.74 8.27 -4.45
N ALA A 134 3.58 7.52 -5.15
CA ALA A 134 4.07 7.87 -6.48
C ALA A 134 3.08 7.55 -7.62
N MET A 135 2.01 6.78 -7.35
CA MET A 135 0.97 6.49 -8.35
C MET A 135 0.18 7.78 -8.64
N PRO A 136 0.16 8.28 -9.89
CA PRO A 136 -0.65 9.45 -10.23
C PRO A 136 -2.14 9.10 -10.26
N LEU A 137 -3.00 10.11 -10.06
CA LEU A 137 -4.45 9.95 -10.16
C LEU A 137 -4.88 9.39 -11.52
N ALA A 138 -4.20 9.78 -12.61
CA ALA A 138 -4.45 9.28 -13.96
C ALA A 138 -4.27 7.74 -14.07
N GLY A 139 -3.34 7.15 -13.32
CA GLY A 139 -3.18 5.69 -13.30
C GLY A 139 -4.36 4.99 -12.62
N VAL A 140 -4.95 5.59 -11.59
CA VAL A 140 -6.15 5.07 -10.94
C VAL A 140 -7.38 5.27 -11.83
N GLN A 141 -7.47 6.42 -12.54
CA GLN A 141 -8.52 6.67 -13.53
C GLN A 141 -8.49 5.63 -14.66
N ALA A 142 -7.32 5.33 -15.20
CA ALA A 142 -7.17 4.29 -16.23
C ALA A 142 -7.68 2.91 -15.74
N LEU A 143 -7.43 2.57 -14.46
CA LEU A 143 -7.96 1.36 -13.88
C LEU A 143 -9.49 1.40 -13.76
N THR A 144 -10.06 2.49 -13.28
CA THR A 144 -11.53 2.60 -13.14
C THR A 144 -12.25 2.64 -14.48
N ASP A 145 -11.66 3.27 -15.50
CA ASP A 145 -12.19 3.25 -16.86
C ASP A 145 -12.18 1.83 -17.44
N PHE A 146 -11.09 1.09 -17.25
CA PHE A 146 -11.00 -0.31 -17.64
C PHE A 146 -12.05 -1.16 -16.89
N MET A 147 -12.20 -0.96 -15.57
CA MET A 147 -13.19 -1.68 -14.76
C MET A 147 -14.61 -1.46 -15.31
N ALA A 148 -14.98 -0.21 -15.61
CA ALA A 148 -16.29 0.10 -16.18
C ALA A 148 -16.51 -0.53 -17.56
N ASP A 149 -15.47 -0.55 -18.43
CA ASP A 149 -15.56 -1.22 -19.73
C ASP A 149 -15.67 -2.74 -19.60
N PHE A 150 -14.89 -3.33 -18.70
CA PHE A 150 -14.92 -4.78 -18.45
C PHE A 150 -16.29 -5.22 -17.91
N GLU A 151 -16.84 -4.51 -16.92
CA GLU A 151 -18.18 -4.75 -16.40
C GLU A 151 -19.25 -4.65 -17.49
N ARG A 152 -19.22 -3.62 -18.35
CA ARG A 152 -20.17 -3.45 -19.45
C ARG A 152 -20.16 -4.62 -20.45
N ARG A 153 -19.03 -5.32 -20.60
CA ARG A 153 -18.87 -6.45 -21.55
C ARG A 153 -19.20 -7.81 -20.94
N HIS A 154 -19.13 -7.94 -19.62
CA HIS A 154 -19.22 -9.24 -18.92
C HIS A 154 -20.29 -9.27 -17.81
N GLY A 155 -20.93 -8.11 -17.50
CA GLY A 155 -21.96 -7.95 -16.47
C GLY A 155 -23.38 -8.07 -16.99
#